data_1560b8b0c7f004db8ac902225c3da210
#
_entry.id   1560b8b0c7f004db8ac902225c3da210
#
_cell.length_a   1.000
_cell.length_b   1.000
_cell.length_c   1.000
_cell.angle_alpha   90.00
_cell.angle_beta   90.00
_cell.angle_gamma   90.00
#
_symmetry.space_group_name_H-M   'P 1'
#
loop_
_entity.id
_entity.type
_entity.pdbx_description
1 polymer ?
#
loop_
_entity_poly.entity_id
_entity_poly.type
_entity_poly.pdbx_seq_one_letter_code
_entity_poly.pdbx_strand_id
1 'polypeptide(L)'
;IGNVNKSQADAEICNIIPDTLKKIGLNDAQFKVSISNRKIVQGLINQLKITDRFQELKVIRAIDKLDRVGLKGVEDLLKKERVDISGAVTKGANLSETQASEILNFLKIKNLKDLKSILKNPLSIEGIKETEDLMEILSYGKYAKLIQPNFTIVRGLAYYDGFCVETNLNFKIKNPKGKEIDVGSIASGGRYDKLISRFKGTDFPGTGMSIGID
;
A
#
# COMPACT_ATOMS: atom_id res chain seq x y z
N ILE A 1 8.24 -16.93 15.75
CA ILE A 1 7.87 -18.30 15.35
C ILE A 1 6.91 -18.83 16.40
N GLY A 2 5.71 -19.24 16.00
CA GLY A 2 4.69 -19.77 16.89
C GLY A 2 3.29 -19.21 16.62
N ASN A 3 2.32 -19.60 17.44
CA ASN A 3 0.93 -19.13 17.36
C ASN A 3 0.80 -17.71 17.93
N VAL A 4 1.22 -16.71 17.17
CA VAL A 4 1.03 -15.30 17.52
C VAL A 4 -0.17 -14.74 16.75
N ASN A 5 -0.96 -13.88 17.38
CA ASN A 5 -2.04 -13.16 16.71
C ASN A 5 -1.49 -12.40 15.50
N LYS A 6 -2.22 -12.44 14.38
CA LYS A 6 -1.79 -11.82 13.11
C LYS A 6 -1.46 -10.33 13.29
N SER A 7 -2.34 -9.56 13.91
CA SER A 7 -2.15 -8.12 14.12
C SER A 7 -0.98 -7.81 15.05
N GLN A 8 -0.67 -8.68 16.02
CA GLN A 8 0.51 -8.53 16.88
C GLN A 8 1.81 -8.73 16.09
N ALA A 9 1.87 -9.76 15.25
CA ALA A 9 3.04 -9.98 14.39
C ALA A 9 3.24 -8.83 13.39
N ASP A 10 2.16 -8.32 12.78
CA ASP A 10 2.21 -7.18 11.87
C ASP A 10 2.64 -5.90 12.60
N ALA A 11 2.18 -5.69 13.84
CA ALA A 11 2.59 -4.55 14.67
C ALA A 11 4.09 -4.61 15.03
N GLU A 12 4.63 -5.80 15.29
CA GLU A 12 6.06 -5.98 15.54
C GLU A 12 6.88 -5.56 14.32
N ILE A 13 6.51 -6.01 13.12
CA ILE A 13 7.15 -5.57 11.87
C ILE A 13 7.10 -4.04 11.72
N CYS A 14 5.94 -3.42 12.00
CA CYS A 14 5.80 -1.96 11.96
C CYS A 14 6.74 -1.23 12.94
N ASN A 15 7.02 -1.81 14.11
CA ASN A 15 7.90 -1.20 15.12
C ASN A 15 9.39 -1.42 14.82
N ILE A 16 9.77 -2.54 14.19
CA ILE A 16 11.17 -2.83 13.80
C ILE A 16 11.69 -1.79 12.80
N ILE A 17 10.86 -1.32 11.87
CA ILE A 17 11.26 -0.34 10.86
C ILE A 17 11.79 0.95 11.50
N PRO A 18 11.01 1.71 12.30
CA PRO A 18 11.52 2.92 12.93
C PRO A 18 12.64 2.66 13.93
N ASP A 19 12.65 1.52 14.64
CA ASP A 19 13.79 1.14 15.50
C ASP A 19 15.09 1.05 14.71
N THR A 20 15.06 0.40 13.54
CA THR A 20 16.23 0.24 12.69
C THR A 20 16.67 1.57 12.10
N LEU A 21 15.73 2.36 11.54
CA LEU A 21 16.04 3.66 10.93
C LEU A 21 16.62 4.64 11.94
N LYS A 22 16.13 4.64 13.18
CA LYS A 22 16.69 5.49 14.26
C LYS A 22 18.08 5.03 14.69
N LYS A 23 18.36 3.73 14.70
CA LYS A 23 19.70 3.21 15.01
C LYS A 23 20.75 3.58 13.98
N ILE A 24 20.36 3.75 12.71
CA ILE A 24 21.26 4.24 11.65
C ILE A 24 21.32 5.77 11.55
N GLY A 25 20.67 6.50 12.47
CA GLY A 25 20.83 7.94 12.62
C GLY A 25 19.68 8.80 12.09
N LEU A 26 18.59 8.24 11.58
CA LEU A 26 17.42 9.02 11.19
C LEU A 26 16.59 9.39 12.42
N ASN A 27 16.06 10.61 12.43
CA ASN A 27 15.10 11.06 13.46
C ASN A 27 13.66 10.99 12.95
N ASP A 28 12.69 11.15 13.87
CA ASP A 28 11.25 10.98 13.62
C ASP A 28 10.67 11.93 12.54
N ALA A 29 11.32 13.08 12.31
CA ALA A 29 10.89 14.03 11.27
C ALA A 29 11.38 13.66 9.86
N GLN A 30 12.33 12.75 9.73
CA GLN A 30 13.00 12.43 8.46
C GLN A 30 12.35 11.30 7.67
N PHE A 31 11.45 10.53 8.28
CA PHE A 31 10.74 9.46 7.58
C PHE A 31 9.30 9.33 8.05
N LYS A 32 8.50 8.62 7.26
CA LYS A 32 7.10 8.30 7.54
C LYS A 32 6.86 6.84 7.24
N VAL A 33 6.22 6.14 8.17
CA VAL A 33 5.78 4.75 8.00
C VAL A 33 4.28 4.75 7.66
N SER A 34 3.94 4.19 6.55
CA SER A 34 2.56 4.12 6.06
C SER A 34 2.10 2.67 5.99
N ILE A 35 0.91 2.39 6.48
CA ILE A 35 0.31 1.05 6.47
C ILE A 35 -0.97 1.01 5.65
N SER A 36 -1.23 -0.12 5.04
CA SER A 36 -2.44 -0.42 4.27
C SER A 36 -2.82 -1.90 4.44
N ASN A 37 -3.93 -2.27 3.83
CA ASN A 37 -4.33 -3.67 3.72
C ASN A 37 -4.81 -3.97 2.30
N ARG A 38 -4.23 -4.97 1.69
CA ARG A 38 -4.50 -5.39 0.31
C ARG A 38 -5.97 -5.72 0.07
N LYS A 39 -6.66 -6.27 1.07
CA LYS A 39 -8.08 -6.63 1.01
C LYS A 39 -8.98 -5.43 0.76
N ILE A 40 -8.58 -4.23 1.21
CA ILE A 40 -9.36 -2.99 1.03
C ILE A 40 -9.50 -2.67 -0.46
N VAL A 41 -8.38 -2.60 -1.18
CA VAL A 41 -8.39 -2.30 -2.63
C VAL A 41 -8.97 -3.46 -3.43
N GLN A 42 -8.67 -4.70 -3.06
CA GLN A 42 -9.22 -5.88 -3.73
C GLN A 42 -10.75 -5.92 -3.60
N GLY A 43 -11.28 -5.60 -2.42
CA GLY A 43 -12.72 -5.54 -2.21
C GLY A 43 -13.37 -4.36 -2.96
N LEU A 44 -12.69 -3.21 -3.13
CA LEU A 44 -13.16 -2.15 -4.02
C LEU A 44 -13.25 -2.63 -5.48
N ILE A 45 -12.23 -3.30 -5.98
CA ILE A 45 -12.22 -3.88 -7.34
C ILE A 45 -13.39 -4.85 -7.53
N ASN A 46 -13.64 -5.72 -6.54
CA ASN A 46 -14.77 -6.64 -6.55
C ASN A 46 -16.12 -5.91 -6.52
N GLN A 47 -16.26 -4.85 -5.70
CA GLN A 47 -17.47 -4.02 -5.62
C GLN A 47 -17.78 -3.36 -6.96
N LEU A 48 -16.75 -2.93 -7.69
CA LEU A 48 -16.86 -2.34 -9.02
C LEU A 48 -17.07 -3.37 -10.14
N LYS A 49 -17.16 -4.65 -9.81
CA LYS A 49 -17.34 -5.75 -10.75
C LYS A 49 -16.27 -5.80 -11.84
N ILE A 50 -15.04 -5.46 -11.49
CA ILE A 50 -13.87 -5.59 -12.38
C ILE A 50 -13.38 -7.03 -12.24
N THR A 51 -13.80 -7.91 -13.17
CA THR A 51 -13.55 -9.36 -13.12
C THR A 51 -12.41 -9.80 -14.03
N ASP A 52 -12.03 -8.98 -15.01
CA ASP A 52 -10.90 -9.28 -15.89
C ASP A 52 -9.57 -9.05 -15.15
N ARG A 53 -8.75 -10.07 -15.10
CA ARG A 53 -7.48 -10.06 -14.38
C ARG A 53 -6.48 -9.03 -14.92
N PHE A 54 -6.46 -8.80 -16.24
CA PHE A 54 -5.58 -7.82 -16.85
C PHE A 54 -6.05 -6.40 -16.56
N GLN A 55 -7.36 -6.18 -16.55
CA GLN A 55 -7.97 -4.90 -16.18
C GLN A 55 -7.68 -4.57 -14.70
N GLU A 56 -7.89 -5.54 -13.79
CA GLU A 56 -7.53 -5.44 -12.38
C GLU A 56 -6.07 -5.01 -12.18
N LEU A 57 -5.13 -5.70 -12.84
CA LEU A 57 -3.70 -5.37 -12.75
C LEU A 57 -3.39 -3.95 -13.25
N LYS A 58 -4.08 -3.48 -14.31
CA LYS A 58 -3.93 -2.11 -14.79
C LYS A 58 -4.45 -1.09 -13.80
N VAL A 59 -5.60 -1.35 -13.16
CA VAL A 59 -6.16 -0.50 -12.08
C VAL A 59 -5.17 -0.36 -10.95
N ILE A 60 -4.64 -1.46 -10.45
CA ILE A 60 -3.69 -1.45 -9.35
C ILE A 60 -2.40 -0.71 -9.72
N ARG A 61 -1.88 -0.92 -10.93
CA ARG A 61 -0.71 -0.18 -11.44
C ARG A 61 -0.99 1.30 -11.64
N ALA A 62 -2.23 1.69 -11.96
CA ALA A 62 -2.62 3.09 -12.04
C ALA A 62 -2.62 3.74 -10.65
N ILE A 63 -3.17 3.07 -9.64
CA ILE A 63 -3.16 3.52 -8.23
C ILE A 63 -1.70 3.65 -7.72
N ASP A 64 -0.85 2.68 -7.97
CA ASP A 64 0.58 2.68 -7.56
C ASP A 64 1.37 3.88 -8.13
N LYS A 65 0.90 4.46 -9.23
CA LYS A 65 1.53 5.65 -9.82
C LYS A 65 1.04 6.97 -9.24
N LEU A 66 0.10 6.97 -8.28
CA LEU A 66 -0.54 8.19 -7.79
C LEU A 66 0.46 9.28 -7.38
N ASP A 67 1.50 8.93 -6.65
CA ASP A 67 2.52 9.87 -6.16
C ASP A 67 3.33 10.53 -7.29
N ARG A 68 3.45 9.85 -8.43
CA ARG A 68 4.21 10.32 -9.59
C ARG A 68 3.39 11.12 -10.58
N VAL A 69 2.14 10.73 -10.80
CA VAL A 69 1.30 11.29 -11.89
C VAL A 69 0.11 12.10 -11.37
N GLY A 70 -0.14 12.09 -10.06
CA GLY A 70 -1.29 12.74 -9.42
C GLY A 70 -2.63 12.12 -9.82
N LEU A 71 -3.72 12.65 -9.25
CA LEU A 71 -5.09 12.14 -9.49
C LEU A 71 -5.48 12.20 -10.98
N LYS A 72 -5.09 13.27 -11.70
CA LYS A 72 -5.41 13.39 -13.13
C LYS A 72 -4.73 12.32 -13.96
N GLY A 73 -3.44 12.06 -13.71
CA GLY A 73 -2.72 11.00 -14.40
C GLY A 73 -3.23 9.59 -14.08
N VAL A 74 -3.73 9.38 -12.85
CA VAL A 74 -4.41 8.13 -12.48
C VAL A 74 -5.74 8.02 -13.24
N GLU A 75 -6.54 9.10 -13.30
CA GLU A 75 -7.80 9.13 -14.07
C GLU A 75 -7.58 8.70 -15.53
N ASP A 76 -6.58 9.28 -16.19
CA ASP A 76 -6.25 8.94 -17.57
C ASP A 76 -5.89 7.46 -17.72
N LEU A 77 -5.08 6.90 -16.79
CA LEU A 77 -4.71 5.49 -16.76
C LEU A 77 -5.87 4.54 -16.41
N LEU A 78 -6.86 5.00 -15.66
CA LEU A 78 -8.07 4.22 -15.37
C LEU A 78 -8.99 4.14 -16.59
N LYS A 79 -9.08 5.20 -17.38
CA LYS A 79 -10.00 5.29 -18.53
C LYS A 79 -9.39 4.69 -19.79
N LYS A 80 -8.56 5.40 -20.50
CA LYS A 80 -8.06 4.98 -21.82
C LYS A 80 -6.56 4.75 -21.87
N GLU A 81 -5.81 5.83 -21.87
CA GLU A 81 -4.35 5.80 -21.98
C GLU A 81 -3.77 7.10 -21.43
N ARG A 82 -2.49 7.07 -21.13
CA ARG A 82 -1.72 8.24 -20.74
C ARG A 82 -0.47 8.36 -21.60
N VAL A 83 -0.25 9.54 -22.14
CA VAL A 83 1.00 9.92 -22.79
C VAL A 83 1.84 10.68 -21.77
N ASP A 84 3.07 10.27 -21.54
CA ASP A 84 4.00 10.98 -20.66
C ASP A 84 4.76 12.10 -21.38
N ILE A 85 5.60 12.84 -20.64
CA ILE A 85 6.38 13.97 -21.18
C ILE A 85 7.37 13.51 -22.27
N SER A 86 7.78 12.25 -22.26
CA SER A 86 8.68 11.67 -23.28
C SER A 86 7.93 11.17 -24.52
N GLY A 87 6.59 11.28 -24.55
CA GLY A 87 5.75 10.75 -25.61
C GLY A 87 5.43 9.26 -25.49
N ALA A 88 5.88 8.58 -24.43
CA ALA A 88 5.57 7.17 -24.22
C ALA A 88 4.10 6.97 -23.83
N VAL A 89 3.42 6.05 -24.52
CA VAL A 89 2.01 5.73 -24.34
C VAL A 89 1.86 4.56 -23.39
N THR A 90 1.13 4.76 -22.27
CA THR A 90 0.73 3.70 -21.35
C THR A 90 -0.77 3.42 -21.52
N LYS A 91 -1.12 2.21 -21.99
CA LYS A 91 -2.53 1.80 -22.15
C LYS A 91 -3.24 1.71 -20.81
N GLY A 92 -4.40 2.36 -20.69
CA GLY A 92 -5.23 2.38 -19.50
C GLY A 92 -6.01 1.08 -19.24
N ALA A 93 -6.76 1.10 -18.13
CA ALA A 93 -7.60 -0.02 -17.70
C ALA A 93 -8.94 -0.09 -18.44
N ASN A 94 -9.31 0.93 -19.22
CA ASN A 94 -10.55 1.04 -19.97
C ASN A 94 -11.81 0.87 -19.10
N LEU A 95 -11.82 1.52 -17.95
CA LEU A 95 -12.96 1.56 -17.04
C LEU A 95 -14.05 2.50 -17.54
N SER A 96 -15.29 2.26 -17.10
CA SER A 96 -16.38 3.21 -17.24
C SER A 96 -16.13 4.49 -16.42
N GLU A 97 -16.80 5.57 -16.76
CA GLU A 97 -16.73 6.82 -16.00
C GLU A 97 -17.09 6.63 -14.52
N THR A 98 -18.13 5.84 -14.24
CA THR A 98 -18.57 5.53 -12.88
C THR A 98 -17.48 4.77 -12.10
N GLN A 99 -16.92 3.71 -12.67
CA GLN A 99 -15.86 2.93 -12.02
C GLN A 99 -14.62 3.77 -11.75
N ALA A 100 -14.19 4.59 -12.72
CA ALA A 100 -13.04 5.47 -12.55
C ALA A 100 -13.31 6.53 -11.45
N SER A 101 -14.50 7.13 -11.42
CA SER A 101 -14.89 8.12 -10.41
C SER A 101 -14.89 7.52 -9.00
N GLU A 102 -15.41 6.32 -8.82
CA GLU A 102 -15.41 5.64 -7.51
C GLU A 102 -13.98 5.35 -7.02
N ILE A 103 -13.07 4.91 -7.90
CA ILE A 103 -11.66 4.72 -7.55
C ILE A 103 -11.02 6.06 -7.17
N LEU A 104 -11.25 7.13 -7.94
CA LEU A 104 -10.71 8.47 -7.63
C LEU A 104 -11.23 9.01 -6.30
N ASN A 105 -12.50 8.74 -5.95
CA ASN A 105 -13.06 9.10 -4.66
C ASN A 105 -12.40 8.31 -3.52
N PHE A 106 -12.21 7.01 -3.71
CA PHE A 106 -11.46 6.17 -2.77
C PHE A 106 -10.05 6.72 -2.50
N LEU A 107 -9.32 7.15 -3.53
CA LEU A 107 -7.95 7.66 -3.40
C LEU A 107 -7.84 8.96 -2.57
N LYS A 108 -8.94 9.69 -2.39
CA LYS A 108 -9.00 10.91 -1.57
C LYS A 108 -9.20 10.62 -0.09
N ILE A 109 -9.59 9.40 0.29
CA ILE A 109 -9.92 9.03 1.66
C ILE A 109 -8.63 8.88 2.49
N LYS A 110 -8.66 9.42 3.71
CA LYS A 110 -7.51 9.43 4.62
C LYS A 110 -7.76 8.72 5.95
N ASN A 111 -9.00 8.30 6.22
CA ASN A 111 -9.37 7.66 7.48
C ASN A 111 -10.29 6.45 7.29
N LEU A 112 -10.29 5.55 8.27
CA LEU A 112 -11.05 4.29 8.21
C LEU A 112 -12.55 4.50 8.27
N LYS A 113 -13.03 5.56 8.93
CA LYS A 113 -14.47 5.87 9.04
C LYS A 113 -15.07 6.15 7.66
N ASP A 114 -14.40 6.96 6.86
CA ASP A 114 -14.87 7.29 5.51
C ASP A 114 -14.80 6.08 4.58
N LEU A 115 -13.78 5.20 4.73
CA LEU A 115 -13.73 3.93 3.99
C LEU A 115 -14.95 3.05 4.27
N LYS A 116 -15.36 2.92 5.54
CA LYS A 116 -16.55 2.15 5.93
C LYS A 116 -17.84 2.67 5.30
N SER A 117 -17.90 3.98 5.02
CA SER A 117 -19.09 4.58 4.41
C SER A 117 -19.27 4.17 2.95
N ILE A 118 -18.18 3.99 2.20
CA ILE A 118 -18.21 3.72 0.75
C ILE A 118 -17.95 2.26 0.38
N LEU A 119 -17.17 1.52 1.18
CA LEU A 119 -16.83 0.12 0.89
C LEU A 119 -17.81 -0.83 1.59
N LYS A 120 -18.52 -1.63 0.79
CA LYS A 120 -19.52 -2.60 1.25
C LYS A 120 -19.16 -4.05 0.93
N ASN A 121 -18.13 -4.28 0.14
CA ASN A 121 -17.68 -5.63 -0.17
C ASN A 121 -17.11 -6.32 1.07
N PRO A 122 -17.47 -7.58 1.37
CA PRO A 122 -17.00 -8.31 2.56
C PRO A 122 -15.48 -8.32 2.72
N LEU A 123 -14.74 -8.45 1.63
CA LEU A 123 -13.27 -8.45 1.66
C LEU A 123 -12.71 -7.08 2.08
N SER A 124 -13.31 -5.98 1.64
CA SER A 124 -12.92 -4.64 2.11
C SER A 124 -13.22 -4.46 3.59
N ILE A 125 -14.38 -4.93 4.06
CA ILE A 125 -14.78 -4.86 5.47
C ILE A 125 -13.79 -5.62 6.35
N GLU A 126 -13.40 -6.83 5.92
CA GLU A 126 -12.35 -7.61 6.59
C GLU A 126 -11.02 -6.85 6.66
N GLY A 127 -10.55 -6.31 5.53
CA GLY A 127 -9.30 -5.54 5.48
C GLY A 127 -9.33 -4.27 6.33
N ILE A 128 -10.48 -3.58 6.41
CA ILE A 128 -10.68 -2.44 7.31
C ILE A 128 -10.59 -2.88 8.77
N LYS A 129 -11.24 -3.98 9.14
CA LYS A 129 -11.21 -4.51 10.51
C LYS A 129 -9.78 -4.90 10.92
N GLU A 130 -9.06 -5.64 10.08
CA GLU A 130 -7.66 -5.99 10.33
C GLU A 130 -6.78 -4.74 10.51
N THR A 131 -7.04 -3.68 9.74
CA THR A 131 -6.30 -2.42 9.86
C THR A 131 -6.64 -1.69 11.16
N GLU A 132 -7.90 -1.71 11.60
CA GLU A 132 -8.31 -1.15 12.90
C GLU A 132 -7.62 -1.87 14.06
N ASP A 133 -7.65 -3.20 14.07
CA ASP A 133 -7.01 -4.01 15.10
C ASP A 133 -5.49 -3.75 15.16
N LEU A 134 -4.85 -3.62 14.01
CA LEU A 134 -3.44 -3.25 13.94
C LEU A 134 -3.18 -1.84 14.48
N MET A 135 -3.98 -0.85 14.07
CA MET A 135 -3.84 0.53 14.54
C MET A 135 -4.10 0.66 16.04
N GLU A 136 -5.02 -0.10 16.59
CA GLU A 136 -5.27 -0.16 18.03
C GLU A 136 -4.01 -0.62 18.78
N ILE A 137 -3.40 -1.74 18.37
CA ILE A 137 -2.16 -2.24 18.98
C ILE A 137 -1.04 -1.20 18.85
N LEU A 138 -0.86 -0.60 17.67
CA LEU A 138 0.18 0.41 17.42
C LEU A 138 -0.02 1.69 18.24
N SER A 139 -1.27 2.03 18.62
CA SER A 139 -1.60 3.23 19.38
C SER A 139 -0.96 3.25 20.78
N TYR A 140 -0.70 2.07 21.35
CA TYR A 140 -0.02 1.91 22.65
C TYR A 140 1.50 1.89 22.52
N GLY A 141 2.03 1.85 21.30
CA GLY A 141 3.46 1.77 21.01
C GLY A 141 4.17 3.12 20.98
N LYS A 142 5.49 3.10 21.15
CA LYS A 142 6.35 4.31 21.09
C LYS A 142 6.34 5.02 19.74
N TYR A 143 5.92 4.37 18.68
CA TYR A 143 5.88 4.87 17.30
C TYR A 143 4.48 5.21 16.78
N ALA A 144 3.48 5.27 17.66
CA ALA A 144 2.09 5.55 17.30
C ALA A 144 1.90 6.79 16.39
N LYS A 145 2.73 7.84 16.60
CA LYS A 145 2.67 9.08 15.81
C LYS A 145 3.36 8.99 14.45
N LEU A 146 4.28 8.04 14.27
CA LEU A 146 5.05 7.85 13.03
C LEU A 146 4.35 6.94 12.04
N ILE A 147 3.51 6.02 12.53
CA ILE A 147 2.84 5.00 11.72
C ILE A 147 1.41 5.46 11.42
N GLN A 148 1.09 5.63 10.16
CA GLN A 148 -0.19 6.18 9.74
C GLN A 148 -0.82 5.34 8.62
N PRO A 149 -2.17 5.24 8.55
CA PRO A 149 -2.83 4.57 7.45
C PRO A 149 -2.66 5.35 6.14
N ASN A 150 -2.38 4.62 5.05
CA ASN A 150 -2.38 5.14 3.69
C ASN A 150 -2.93 4.07 2.74
N PHE A 151 -4.20 4.20 2.37
CA PHE A 151 -4.92 3.19 1.61
C PHE A 151 -4.57 3.14 0.11
N THR A 152 -3.71 4.05 -0.34
CA THR A 152 -3.21 4.08 -1.73
C THR A 152 -2.00 3.16 -1.93
N ILE A 153 -1.44 2.59 -0.85
CA ILE A 153 -0.36 1.60 -0.94
C ILE A 153 -0.94 0.29 -1.46
N VAL A 154 -0.53 -0.08 -2.66
CA VAL A 154 -0.97 -1.29 -3.37
C VAL A 154 0.19 -2.19 -3.80
N ARG A 155 1.38 -1.97 -3.24
CA ARG A 155 2.60 -2.74 -3.55
C ARG A 155 2.48 -4.21 -3.15
N GLY A 156 3.38 -5.03 -3.68
CA GLY A 156 3.36 -6.46 -3.43
C GLY A 156 2.26 -7.20 -4.18
N LEU A 157 1.93 -6.75 -5.38
CA LEU A 157 0.84 -7.22 -6.25
C LEU A 157 0.70 -8.74 -6.39
N ALA A 158 1.81 -9.46 -6.28
CA ALA A 158 1.85 -10.88 -6.59
C ALA A 158 1.83 -11.79 -5.34
N TYR A 159 2.10 -11.27 -4.15
CA TYR A 159 2.30 -12.12 -2.96
C TYR A 159 1.74 -11.58 -1.65
N TYR A 160 1.52 -10.27 -1.45
CA TYR A 160 0.84 -9.79 -0.25
C TYR A 160 -0.67 -10.05 -0.35
N ASP A 161 -1.25 -10.59 0.72
CA ASP A 161 -2.67 -10.96 0.80
C ASP A 161 -3.42 -10.33 2.01
N GLY A 162 -2.76 -9.44 2.73
CA GLY A 162 -3.31 -8.71 3.86
C GLY A 162 -2.61 -7.38 4.10
N PHE A 163 -2.12 -7.19 5.31
CA PHE A 163 -1.33 -6.04 5.74
C PHE A 163 -0.18 -5.71 4.78
N CYS A 164 0.06 -4.42 4.56
CA CYS A 164 1.20 -3.87 3.80
C CYS A 164 1.78 -2.67 4.54
N VAL A 165 3.10 -2.51 4.49
CA VAL A 165 3.82 -1.37 5.05
C VAL A 165 4.79 -0.80 4.03
N GLU A 166 4.91 0.52 4.03
CA GLU A 166 5.87 1.26 3.21
C GLU A 166 6.43 2.43 4.00
N THR A 167 7.71 2.70 3.82
CA THR A 167 8.39 3.81 4.50
C THR A 167 9.08 4.69 3.48
N ASN A 168 8.80 5.97 3.55
CA ASN A 168 9.35 6.99 2.66
C ASN A 168 10.11 8.04 3.47
N LEU A 169 11.14 8.63 2.86
CA LEU A 169 11.84 9.78 3.42
C LEU A 169 10.98 11.04 3.27
N ASN A 170 11.03 11.92 4.27
CA ASN A 170 10.40 13.24 4.26
C ASN A 170 11.31 14.34 3.70
N PHE A 171 12.45 13.96 3.12
CA PHE A 171 13.42 14.88 2.50
C PHE A 171 13.93 14.28 1.20
N LYS A 172 14.45 15.13 0.35
CA LYS A 172 15.03 14.72 -0.94
C LYS A 172 16.52 14.51 -0.80
N ILE A 173 17.03 13.49 -1.49
CA ILE A 173 18.46 13.18 -1.59
C ILE A 173 18.98 13.79 -2.87
N LYS A 174 20.22 14.29 -2.83
CA LYS A 174 20.95 14.75 -4.03
C LYS A 174 21.92 13.67 -4.47
N ASN A 175 21.93 13.38 -5.76
CA ASN A 175 22.94 12.51 -6.34
C ASN A 175 24.31 13.23 -6.37
N PRO A 176 25.43 12.53 -6.70
CA PRO A 176 26.75 13.14 -6.78
C PRO A 176 26.88 14.34 -7.73
N LYS A 177 25.94 14.50 -8.68
CA LYS A 177 25.86 15.65 -9.60
C LYS A 177 25.01 16.80 -9.05
N GLY A 178 24.57 16.74 -7.78
CA GLY A 178 23.77 17.78 -7.13
C GLY A 178 22.28 17.77 -7.50
N LYS A 179 21.83 16.84 -8.37
CA LYS A 179 20.41 16.74 -8.77
C LYS A 179 19.61 16.00 -7.71
N GLU A 180 18.46 16.57 -7.33
CA GLU A 180 17.49 15.88 -6.45
C GLU A 180 16.98 14.61 -7.11
N ILE A 181 16.98 13.52 -6.33
CA ILE A 181 16.44 12.22 -6.71
C ILE A 181 15.34 11.81 -5.74
N ASP A 182 14.31 11.19 -6.28
CA ASP A 182 13.29 10.51 -5.49
C ASP A 182 13.77 9.07 -5.26
N VAL A 183 14.04 8.74 -4.00
CA VAL A 183 14.51 7.38 -3.61
C VAL A 183 13.35 6.39 -3.56
N GLY A 184 12.12 6.90 -3.54
CA GLY A 184 10.94 6.06 -3.35
C GLY A 184 10.85 5.49 -1.93
N SER A 185 10.41 4.25 -1.82
CA SER A 185 10.31 3.56 -0.53
C SER A 185 11.66 3.02 -0.09
N ILE A 186 12.10 3.38 1.12
CA ILE A 186 13.34 2.90 1.75
C ILE A 186 13.14 1.61 2.56
N ALA A 187 11.91 1.31 2.95
CA ALA A 187 11.54 0.04 3.58
C ALA A 187 10.13 -0.35 3.14
N SER A 188 9.90 -1.62 2.92
CA SER A 188 8.59 -2.15 2.56
C SER A 188 8.40 -3.57 3.08
N GLY A 189 7.14 -3.96 3.29
CA GLY A 189 6.80 -5.27 3.78
C GLY A 189 5.31 -5.53 3.75
N GLY A 190 4.91 -6.69 4.29
CA GLY A 190 3.52 -7.06 4.41
C GLY A 190 3.31 -8.51 4.78
N ARG A 191 2.05 -8.92 4.80
CA ARG A 191 1.59 -10.28 5.08
C ARG A 191 1.47 -11.08 3.79
N TYR A 192 1.96 -12.32 3.81
CA TYR A 192 2.03 -13.23 2.67
C TYR A 192 1.68 -14.67 3.05
N ASP A 193 0.58 -14.85 3.77
CA ASP A 193 0.14 -16.16 4.30
C ASP A 193 0.03 -17.23 3.19
N LYS A 194 -0.36 -16.82 1.97
CA LYS A 194 -0.53 -17.71 0.82
C LYS A 194 0.72 -17.94 -0.02
N LEU A 195 1.84 -17.28 0.30
CA LEU A 195 3.06 -17.43 -0.51
C LEU A 195 3.61 -18.85 -0.43
N ILE A 196 3.67 -19.40 0.77
CA ILE A 196 4.23 -20.74 1.05
C ILE A 196 3.29 -21.84 0.53
N SER A 197 1.98 -21.63 0.58
CA SER A 197 1.01 -22.61 0.09
C SER A 197 1.16 -22.91 -1.41
N ARG A 198 1.68 -21.95 -2.19
CA ARG A 198 2.00 -22.16 -3.61
C ARG A 198 3.05 -23.23 -3.84
N PHE A 199 3.92 -23.47 -2.85
CA PHE A 199 5.01 -24.45 -2.92
C PHE A 199 4.74 -25.72 -2.13
N LYS A 200 4.02 -25.63 -1.00
CA LYS A 200 3.81 -26.74 -0.07
C LYS A 200 2.37 -27.22 0.04
N GLY A 201 1.41 -26.56 -0.62
CA GLY A 201 -0.01 -26.95 -0.56
C GLY A 201 -0.71 -26.71 0.77
N THR A 202 -0.04 -26.10 1.76
CA THR A 202 -0.61 -25.74 3.06
C THR A 202 -0.38 -24.27 3.35
N ASP A 203 -1.40 -23.58 3.86
CA ASP A 203 -1.29 -22.19 4.26
C ASP A 203 -0.35 -22.08 5.48
N PHE A 204 0.58 -21.16 5.39
CA PHE A 204 1.53 -20.89 6.46
C PHE A 204 1.59 -19.38 6.71
N PRO A 205 1.16 -18.91 7.90
CA PRO A 205 1.12 -17.48 8.18
C PRO A 205 2.53 -16.88 8.14
N GLY A 206 2.67 -15.79 7.40
CA GLY A 206 3.93 -15.10 7.25
C GLY A 206 3.73 -13.59 7.11
N THR A 207 4.56 -12.83 7.83
CA THR A 207 4.69 -11.38 7.66
C THR A 207 6.16 -11.01 7.75
N GLY A 208 6.58 -9.98 7.02
CA GLY A 208 7.98 -9.59 7.01
C GLY A 208 8.21 -8.28 6.26
N MET A 209 9.43 -7.76 6.35
CA MET A 209 9.82 -6.54 5.69
C MET A 209 11.26 -6.58 5.21
N SER A 210 11.60 -5.66 4.31
CA SER A 210 12.97 -5.37 3.91
C SER A 210 13.27 -3.87 4.05
N ILE A 211 14.52 -3.53 4.32
CA ILE A 211 15.04 -2.16 4.33
C ILE A 211 16.12 -2.10 3.26
N GLY A 212 16.06 -1.09 2.38
CA GLY A 212 17.10 -0.79 1.41
C GLY A 212 18.35 -0.25 2.13
N ILE A 213 19.51 -0.72 1.72
CA ILE A 213 20.82 -0.38 2.34
C ILE A 213 21.76 0.33 1.37
N ASP A 214 21.30 0.67 0.15
CA ASP A 214 22.10 1.31 -0.90
C ASP A 214 22.08 2.85 -0.80
#